data_ea2b47d632b7c8f0ef7cd9ad86a99e56
#
_entry.id   ea2b47d632b7c8f0ef7cd9ad86a99e56
#
_cell.length_a   1.000
_cell.length_b   1.000
_cell.length_c   1.000
_cell.angle_alpha   90.00
_cell.angle_beta   90.00
_cell.angle_gamma   90.00
#
_symmetry.space_group_name_H-M   'P 1'
#
loop_
_entity.id
_entity.type
_entity.pdbx_description
1 polymer ?
#
loop_
_entity_poly.entity_id
_entity_poly.type
_entity_poly.pdbx_seq_one_letter_code
_entity_poly.pdbx_strand_id
1 'polypeptide(L)'
;LSRKMSGPDHIASLEPYEFKAMVNKVRIVEKILGTKHKSVTKSEKKNIKIARRSIVANQNIKKGDKFTLENLSIKRPGKGLEPNKIFNLLGKISKKNYKIDEFIK
;
A
#
# COMPACT_ATOMS: atom_id res chain seq x y z
N LEU A 1 -44.93 -13.02 -3.67
CA LEU A 1 -45.51 -14.32 -4.03
C LEU A 1 -45.07 -15.36 -3.00
N SER A 2 -45.91 -16.30 -2.68
CA SER A 2 -45.64 -17.35 -1.69
C SER A 2 -45.57 -18.70 -2.40
N ARG A 3 -44.66 -19.59 -1.99
CA ARG A 3 -44.64 -21.00 -2.44
C ARG A 3 -45.89 -21.78 -2.12
N LYS A 4 -46.73 -21.27 -1.21
CA LYS A 4 -48.00 -21.89 -0.83
C LYS A 4 -49.14 -21.57 -1.81
N MET A 5 -48.92 -20.70 -2.78
CA MET A 5 -49.90 -20.38 -3.81
C MET A 5 -49.97 -21.52 -4.82
N SER A 6 -51.18 -21.77 -5.36
CA SER A 6 -51.39 -22.75 -6.41
C SER A 6 -50.88 -22.19 -7.74
N GLY A 7 -50.05 -22.95 -8.44
CA GLY A 7 -49.53 -22.61 -9.76
C GLY A 7 -48.26 -23.39 -10.10
N PRO A 8 -47.92 -23.57 -11.40
CA PRO A 8 -46.85 -24.47 -11.84
C PRO A 8 -45.45 -24.03 -11.34
N ASP A 9 -45.21 -22.70 -11.19
CA ASP A 9 -43.87 -22.18 -10.90
C ASP A 9 -43.68 -21.69 -9.46
N HIS A 10 -44.73 -21.70 -8.62
CA HIS A 10 -44.68 -21.14 -7.27
C HIS A 10 -43.72 -21.88 -6.34
N ILE A 11 -43.66 -23.21 -6.45
CA ILE A 11 -42.77 -24.05 -5.64
C ILE A 11 -41.31 -23.83 -6.01
N ALA A 12 -41.03 -23.61 -7.30
CA ALA A 12 -39.66 -23.38 -7.80
C ALA A 12 -39.18 -21.93 -7.62
N SER A 13 -40.07 -20.99 -7.28
CA SER A 13 -39.76 -19.58 -7.18
C SER A 13 -39.24 -19.20 -5.80
N LEU A 14 -38.33 -18.22 -5.74
CA LEU A 14 -37.88 -17.61 -4.49
C LEU A 14 -38.95 -16.73 -3.89
N GLU A 15 -39.13 -16.82 -2.58
CA GLU A 15 -39.95 -15.84 -1.86
C GLU A 15 -39.21 -14.48 -1.74
N PRO A 16 -39.94 -13.36 -1.54
CA PRO A 16 -39.31 -12.03 -1.52
C PRO A 16 -38.16 -11.90 -0.54
N TYR A 17 -38.22 -12.51 0.63
CA TYR A 17 -37.14 -12.48 1.62
C TYR A 17 -35.92 -13.29 1.18
N GLU A 18 -36.12 -14.42 0.52
CA GLU A 18 -35.04 -15.26 -0.03
C GLU A 18 -34.33 -14.54 -1.17
N PHE A 19 -35.12 -13.89 -2.06
CA PHE A 19 -34.55 -13.08 -3.14
C PHE A 19 -33.72 -11.92 -2.61
N LYS A 20 -34.22 -11.19 -1.59
CA LYS A 20 -33.47 -10.12 -0.91
C LYS A 20 -32.16 -10.65 -0.31
N ALA A 21 -32.22 -11.80 0.37
CA ALA A 21 -31.05 -12.44 0.94
C ALA A 21 -30.01 -12.83 -0.14
N MET A 22 -30.48 -13.37 -1.26
CA MET A 22 -29.62 -13.70 -2.40
C MET A 22 -28.93 -12.46 -2.97
N VAL A 23 -29.67 -11.40 -3.23
CA VAL A 23 -29.10 -10.12 -3.72
C VAL A 23 -28.05 -9.59 -2.76
N ASN A 24 -28.32 -9.60 -1.46
CA ASN A 24 -27.35 -9.14 -0.46
C ASN A 24 -26.07 -9.97 -0.47
N LYS A 25 -26.18 -11.30 -0.58
CA LYS A 25 -25.01 -12.20 -0.71
C LYS A 25 -24.19 -11.89 -1.94
N VAL A 26 -24.84 -11.67 -3.10
CA VAL A 26 -24.16 -11.28 -4.35
C VAL A 26 -23.37 -9.98 -4.14
N ARG A 27 -23.99 -8.96 -3.53
CA ARG A 27 -23.31 -7.68 -3.23
C ARG A 27 -22.12 -7.81 -2.28
N ILE A 28 -22.19 -8.74 -1.32
CA ILE A 28 -21.06 -9.05 -0.44
C ILE A 28 -19.93 -9.70 -1.24
N VAL A 29 -20.24 -10.67 -2.11
CA VAL A 29 -19.24 -11.34 -2.96
C VAL A 29 -18.55 -10.33 -3.88
N GLU A 30 -19.28 -9.43 -4.53
CA GLU A 30 -18.70 -8.37 -5.36
C GLU A 30 -17.68 -7.51 -4.58
N LYS A 31 -17.98 -7.18 -3.32
CA LYS A 31 -17.05 -6.44 -2.45
C LYS A 31 -15.81 -7.26 -2.07
N ILE A 32 -15.99 -8.57 -1.80
CA ILE A 32 -14.89 -9.47 -1.45
C ILE A 32 -13.95 -9.68 -2.63
N LEU A 33 -14.47 -9.86 -3.82
CA LEU A 33 -13.68 -10.02 -5.05
C LEU A 33 -12.84 -8.79 -5.38
N GLY A 34 -13.31 -7.59 -4.99
CA GLY A 34 -12.57 -6.35 -5.17
C GLY A 34 -12.25 -6.04 -6.63
N THR A 35 -11.05 -5.54 -6.87
CA THR A 35 -10.57 -5.19 -8.22
C THR A 35 -9.31 -5.97 -8.58
N LYS A 36 -9.12 -6.27 -9.87
CA LYS A 36 -7.91 -6.94 -10.38
C LYS A 36 -6.65 -6.05 -10.28
N HIS A 37 -6.82 -4.74 -10.15
CA HIS A 37 -5.70 -3.82 -10.08
C HIS A 37 -5.27 -3.61 -8.63
N LYS A 38 -3.99 -3.92 -8.36
CA LYS A 38 -3.38 -3.61 -7.06
C LYS A 38 -3.25 -2.09 -6.92
N SER A 39 -3.96 -1.54 -5.96
CA SER A 39 -3.90 -0.11 -5.62
C SER A 39 -3.78 0.07 -4.11
N VAL A 40 -3.17 1.18 -3.72
CA VAL A 40 -3.06 1.54 -2.29
C VAL A 40 -4.44 1.90 -1.76
N THR A 41 -4.89 1.22 -0.72
CA THR A 41 -6.18 1.50 -0.08
C THR A 41 -6.17 2.83 0.68
N LYS A 42 -7.36 3.36 0.99
CA LYS A 42 -7.48 4.61 1.77
C LYS A 42 -6.84 4.48 3.16
N SER A 43 -6.94 3.32 3.79
CA SER A 43 -6.33 3.03 5.10
C SER A 43 -4.81 2.97 5.01
N GLU A 44 -4.25 2.35 3.97
CA GLU A 44 -2.81 2.25 3.76
C GLU A 44 -2.16 3.61 3.47
N LYS A 45 -2.85 4.50 2.73
CA LYS A 45 -2.31 5.83 2.39
C LYS A 45 -1.82 6.62 3.60
N LYS A 46 -2.52 6.52 4.73
CA LYS A 46 -2.14 7.20 5.98
C LYS A 46 -0.82 6.66 6.55
N ASN A 47 -0.59 5.35 6.40
CA ASN A 47 0.56 4.67 6.99
C ASN A 47 1.79 4.63 6.09
N ILE A 48 1.65 4.89 4.78
CA ILE A 48 2.76 4.81 3.82
C ILE A 48 3.96 5.65 4.27
N LYS A 49 3.73 6.92 4.65
CA LYS A 49 4.81 7.84 5.05
C LYS A 49 5.55 7.39 6.30
N ILE A 50 4.87 6.70 7.20
CA ILE A 50 5.44 6.22 8.48
C ILE A 50 6.11 4.87 8.28
N ALA A 51 5.45 3.97 7.55
CA ALA A 51 5.88 2.58 7.37
C ALA A 51 7.03 2.42 6.37
N ARG A 52 7.07 3.25 5.30
CA ARG A 52 8.15 3.21 4.32
C ARG A 52 9.47 3.65 4.93
N ARG A 53 10.55 3.19 4.31
CA ARG A 53 11.92 3.53 4.68
C ARG A 53 12.50 4.54 3.70
N SER A 54 13.53 5.25 4.13
CA SER A 54 14.32 6.18 3.33
C SER A 54 15.81 5.92 3.52
N ILE A 55 16.60 6.37 2.57
CA ILE A 55 18.06 6.40 2.70
C ILE A 55 18.41 7.56 3.62
N VAL A 56 19.24 7.28 4.63
CA VAL A 56 19.77 8.25 5.59
C VAL A 56 21.29 8.15 5.66
N ALA A 57 21.94 9.21 6.13
CA ALA A 57 23.35 9.18 6.45
C ALA A 57 23.58 8.32 7.70
N ASN A 58 24.46 7.34 7.63
CA ASN A 58 24.84 6.47 8.75
C ASN A 58 25.93 7.11 9.63
N GLN A 59 26.60 8.12 9.11
CA GLN A 59 27.61 8.94 9.76
C GLN A 59 27.58 10.34 9.16
N ASN A 60 28.37 11.27 9.72
CA ASN A 60 28.49 12.59 9.14
C ASN A 60 29.14 12.51 7.75
N ILE A 61 28.50 13.06 6.73
CA ILE A 61 28.98 13.12 5.35
C ILE A 61 29.23 14.59 5.01
N LYS A 62 30.42 14.93 4.58
CA LYS A 62 30.77 16.30 4.15
C LYS A 62 30.46 16.48 2.66
N LYS A 63 30.22 17.73 2.28
CA LYS A 63 30.17 18.11 0.88
C LYS A 63 31.50 17.71 0.20
N GLY A 64 31.44 16.95 -0.88
CA GLY A 64 32.61 16.41 -1.57
C GLY A 64 32.90 14.95 -1.26
N ASP A 65 32.36 14.38 -0.20
CA ASP A 65 32.51 12.96 0.12
C ASP A 65 31.71 12.09 -0.86
N LYS A 66 32.23 10.89 -1.16
CA LYS A 66 31.49 9.88 -1.94
C LYS A 66 30.51 9.14 -1.07
N PHE A 67 29.33 8.87 -1.62
CA PHE A 67 28.36 7.96 -0.98
C PHE A 67 28.84 6.51 -1.11
N THR A 68 28.90 5.82 0.03
CA THR A 68 29.31 4.40 0.16
C THR A 68 28.28 3.61 0.95
N LEU A 69 28.35 2.28 0.92
CA LEU A 69 27.49 1.44 1.76
C LEU A 69 27.73 1.63 3.27
N GLU A 70 28.92 2.09 3.65
CA GLU A 70 29.31 2.33 5.04
C GLU A 70 28.69 3.63 5.59
N ASN A 71 28.62 4.68 4.76
CA ASN A 71 28.09 5.97 5.18
C ASN A 71 26.60 6.18 4.89
N LEU A 72 25.93 5.20 4.28
CA LEU A 72 24.50 5.20 4.04
C LEU A 72 23.80 4.09 4.83
N SER A 73 22.57 4.32 5.23
CA SER A 73 21.69 3.35 5.87
C SER A 73 20.25 3.53 5.44
N ILE A 74 19.41 2.56 5.76
CA ILE A 74 17.98 2.57 5.41
C ILE A 74 17.15 2.54 6.69
N LYS A 75 16.51 3.66 7.02
CA LYS A 75 15.70 3.83 8.24
C LYS A 75 14.29 4.33 7.92
N ARG A 76 13.34 4.11 8.82
CA ARG A 76 12.02 4.78 8.80
C ARG A 76 12.16 6.17 9.40
N PRO A 77 11.28 7.11 9.04
CA PRO A 77 10.15 7.06 8.10
C PRO A 77 10.52 7.33 6.64
N GLY A 78 9.53 7.22 5.75
CA GLY A 78 9.65 7.46 4.30
C GLY A 78 9.63 8.95 3.94
N LYS A 79 10.59 9.74 4.43
CA LYS A 79 10.69 11.20 4.20
C LYS A 79 11.81 11.62 3.23
N GLY A 80 12.72 10.71 2.91
CA GLY A 80 13.86 10.94 1.99
C GLY A 80 13.76 10.10 0.73
N LEU A 81 14.90 9.88 0.06
CA LEU A 81 14.99 9.01 -1.11
C LEU A 81 14.60 7.57 -0.76
N GLU A 82 13.90 6.92 -1.68
CA GLU A 82 13.49 5.53 -1.54
C GLU A 82 14.70 4.58 -1.52
N PRO A 83 14.63 3.47 -0.75
CA PRO A 83 15.74 2.50 -0.62
C PRO A 83 16.26 1.93 -1.94
N ASN A 84 15.39 1.72 -2.94
CA ASN A 84 15.77 1.20 -4.26
C ASN A 84 16.74 2.11 -5.02
N LYS A 85 16.82 3.38 -4.64
CA LYS A 85 17.75 4.36 -5.27
C LYS A 85 19.16 4.33 -4.66
N ILE A 86 19.43 3.49 -3.68
CA ILE A 86 20.74 3.44 -3.01
C ILE A 86 21.87 3.14 -4.01
N PHE A 87 21.66 2.18 -4.92
CA PHE A 87 22.66 1.85 -5.94
C PHE A 87 22.94 2.98 -6.91
N ASN A 88 21.96 3.88 -7.13
CA ASN A 88 22.14 5.06 -7.97
C ASN A 88 22.93 6.17 -7.27
N LEU A 89 23.07 6.11 -5.94
CA LEU A 89 23.83 7.07 -5.14
C LEU A 89 25.28 6.65 -4.96
N LEU A 90 25.55 5.34 -4.86
CA LEU A 90 26.89 4.82 -4.60
C LEU A 90 27.90 5.38 -5.60
N GLY A 91 29.03 5.85 -5.08
CA GLY A 91 30.10 6.48 -5.86
C GLY A 91 29.87 7.91 -6.27
N LYS A 92 28.64 8.45 -6.15
CA LYS A 92 28.37 9.87 -6.40
C LYS A 92 28.90 10.74 -5.27
N ILE A 93 29.24 11.97 -5.60
CA ILE A 93 29.75 12.97 -4.65
C ILE A 93 28.59 13.70 -4.00
N SER A 94 28.65 13.84 -2.68
CA SER A 94 27.68 14.63 -1.91
C SER A 94 27.80 16.13 -2.25
N LYS A 95 26.68 16.73 -2.59
CA LYS A 95 26.62 18.17 -2.90
C LYS A 95 26.47 19.05 -1.67
N LYS A 96 26.19 18.46 -0.49
CA LYS A 96 26.03 19.17 0.79
C LYS A 96 26.50 18.29 1.96
N ASN A 97 26.56 18.91 3.14
CA ASN A 97 26.82 18.18 4.37
C ASN A 97 25.55 17.47 4.84
N TYR A 98 25.70 16.28 5.41
CA TYR A 98 24.66 15.53 6.11
C TYR A 98 25.16 15.13 7.48
N LYS A 99 24.30 15.31 8.47
CA LYS A 99 24.52 14.77 9.83
C LYS A 99 24.04 13.31 9.87
N ILE A 100 24.54 12.58 10.86
CA ILE A 100 24.04 11.24 11.15
C ILE A 100 22.50 11.25 11.26
N ASP A 101 21.85 10.23 10.67
CA ASP A 101 20.38 10.07 10.58
C ASP A 101 19.65 11.13 9.73
N GLU A 102 20.36 12.03 9.08
CA GLU A 102 19.74 12.97 8.16
C GLU A 102 19.32 12.26 6.86
N PHE A 103 18.11 12.58 6.37
CA PHE A 103 17.58 12.00 5.13
C PHE A 103 18.33 12.48 3.90
N ILE A 104 18.76 11.54 3.07
CA ILE A 104 19.30 11.87 1.75
C ILE A 104 18.12 12.24 0.84
N LYS A 105 18.24 13.39 0.14
CA LYS A 105 17.20 13.94 -0.73
C LYS A 105 17.74 14.19 -2.12
#